data_dce57228738a0361b93f9e5158e97f70
#
_entry.id   dce57228738a0361b93f9e5158e97f70
#
_cell.length_a   1.000
_cell.length_b   1.000
_cell.length_c   1.000
_cell.angle_alpha   90.00
_cell.angle_beta   90.00
_cell.angle_gamma   90.00
#
_symmetry.space_group_name_H-M   'P 1'
#
loop_
_entity.id
_entity.type
_entity.pdbx_description
1 polymer ?
#
loop_
_entity_poly.entity_id
_entity_poly.type
_entity_poly.pdbx_seq_one_letter_code
_entity_poly.pdbx_strand_id
1 'polypeptide(L)'
;MQIEFVNVLSLILFSIGLYGVMTSNIGIKMLISIEILLNASILSLIGAGILFNTSSPLVFALFVIAIGVIESVIGMSLMAAIYRKYGKISISLIKEIKW
;
A
#
# COMPACT_ATOMS: atom_id res chain seq x y z
N MET A 1 -7.33 -17.52 15.37
CA MET A 1 -6.02 -17.16 14.78
C MET A 1 -5.14 -16.61 15.89
N GLN A 2 -3.90 -17.07 15.95
CA GLN A 2 -2.98 -16.61 16.98
C GLN A 2 -2.39 -15.28 16.64
N ILE A 3 -2.21 -14.44 17.66
CA ILE A 3 -1.70 -13.09 17.48
C ILE A 3 -0.27 -13.08 16.96
N GLU A 4 0.55 -14.04 17.38
CA GLU A 4 1.93 -14.13 16.87
C GLU A 4 1.94 -14.37 15.38
N PHE A 5 1.04 -15.22 14.86
CA PHE A 5 0.94 -15.46 13.43
C PHE A 5 0.59 -14.19 12.68
N VAL A 6 -0.39 -13.44 13.19
CA VAL A 6 -0.82 -12.18 12.55
C VAL A 6 0.31 -11.18 12.54
N ASN A 7 1.04 -11.04 13.65
CA ASN A 7 2.14 -10.09 13.73
C ASN A 7 3.30 -10.46 12.82
N VAL A 8 3.64 -11.73 12.74
CA VAL A 8 4.71 -12.20 11.84
C VAL A 8 4.32 -11.97 10.39
N LEU A 9 3.09 -12.29 10.02
CA LEU A 9 2.61 -12.09 8.67
C LEU A 9 2.62 -10.59 8.29
N SER A 10 2.18 -9.74 9.21
CA SER A 10 2.19 -8.29 9.01
C SER A 10 3.61 -7.79 8.76
N LEU A 11 4.59 -8.27 9.53
CA LEU A 11 5.98 -7.87 9.39
C LEU A 11 6.56 -8.34 8.06
N ILE A 12 6.23 -9.56 7.63
CA ILE A 12 6.67 -10.08 6.34
C ILE A 12 6.10 -9.24 5.21
N LEU A 13 4.80 -8.92 5.25
CA LEU A 13 4.16 -8.09 4.22
C LEU A 13 4.77 -6.70 4.20
N PHE A 14 5.03 -6.12 5.35
CA PHE A 14 5.66 -4.81 5.42
C PHE A 14 7.03 -4.82 4.76
N SER A 15 7.83 -5.84 5.03
CA SER A 15 9.16 -5.98 4.45
C SER A 15 9.10 -6.13 2.94
N ILE A 16 8.17 -6.93 2.43
CA ILE A 16 7.98 -7.12 0.99
C ILE A 16 7.57 -5.80 0.32
N GLY A 17 6.60 -5.09 0.91
CA GLY A 17 6.14 -3.83 0.37
C GLY A 17 7.23 -2.77 0.36
N LEU A 18 8.00 -2.69 1.43
CA LEU A 18 9.09 -1.75 1.54
C LEU A 18 10.16 -2.03 0.48
N TYR A 19 10.53 -3.29 0.33
CA TYR A 19 11.49 -3.69 -0.72
C TYR A 19 10.97 -3.29 -2.10
N GLY A 20 9.69 -3.53 -2.36
CA GLY A 20 9.08 -3.17 -3.64
C GLY A 20 9.12 -1.67 -3.91
N VAL A 21 8.85 -0.85 -2.90
CA VAL A 21 8.93 0.61 -3.04
C VAL A 21 10.37 1.04 -3.32
N MET A 22 11.31 0.50 -2.59
CA MET A 22 12.72 0.90 -2.69
C MET A 22 13.35 0.50 -4.03
N THR A 23 12.85 -0.55 -4.67
CA THR A 23 13.41 -1.06 -5.93
C THR A 23 12.56 -0.75 -7.15
N SER A 24 11.49 0.03 -6.99
CA SER A 24 10.57 0.30 -8.10
C SER A 24 11.09 1.36 -9.04
N ASN A 25 11.05 1.05 -10.35
CA ASN A 25 11.24 2.00 -11.43
C ASN A 25 9.97 2.23 -12.23
N ILE A 26 8.98 1.38 -12.03
CA ILE A 26 7.73 1.40 -12.78
C ILE A 26 6.62 1.82 -11.83
N GLY A 27 5.78 2.79 -12.25
CA GLY A 27 4.75 3.35 -11.40
C GLY A 27 3.76 2.32 -10.87
N ILE A 28 3.37 1.36 -11.70
CA ILE A 28 2.44 0.31 -11.28
C ILE A 28 3.05 -0.57 -10.19
N LYS A 29 4.34 -0.90 -10.33
CA LYS A 29 5.03 -1.69 -9.30
C LYS A 29 5.07 -0.94 -7.97
N MET A 30 5.31 0.37 -8.01
CA MET A 30 5.30 1.19 -6.80
C MET A 30 3.91 1.23 -6.18
N LEU A 31 2.86 1.36 -7.00
CA LEU A 31 1.49 1.37 -6.51
C LEU A 31 1.13 0.06 -5.81
N ILE A 32 1.48 -1.07 -6.42
CA ILE A 32 1.25 -2.39 -5.82
C ILE A 32 2.01 -2.52 -4.50
N SER A 33 3.25 -2.04 -4.45
CA SER A 33 4.08 -2.10 -3.25
C SER A 33 3.47 -1.28 -2.11
N ILE A 34 2.94 -0.10 -2.41
CA ILE A 34 2.25 0.73 -1.43
C ILE A 34 0.99 0.02 -0.93
N GLU A 35 0.26 -0.66 -1.81
CA GLU A 35 -0.91 -1.45 -1.43
C GLU A 35 -0.54 -2.56 -0.45
N ILE A 36 0.59 -3.22 -0.69
CA ILE A 36 1.08 -4.26 0.24
C ILE A 36 1.42 -3.65 1.59
N LEU A 37 2.03 -2.46 1.62
CA LEU A 37 2.33 -1.76 2.86
C LEU A 37 1.05 -1.41 3.62
N LEU A 38 0.03 -0.93 2.92
CA LEU A 38 -1.27 -0.63 3.53
C LEU A 38 -1.90 -1.89 4.12
N ASN A 39 -1.84 -2.99 3.40
CA ASN A 39 -2.38 -4.26 3.88
C ASN A 39 -1.64 -4.74 5.13
N ALA A 40 -0.32 -4.54 5.20
CA ALA A 40 0.46 -4.86 6.38
C ALA A 40 0.00 -4.04 7.58
N SER A 41 -0.25 -2.75 7.38
CA SER A 41 -0.73 -1.86 8.43
C SER A 41 -2.12 -2.28 8.93
N ILE A 42 -3.02 -2.62 8.00
CA ILE A 42 -4.37 -3.08 8.34
C ILE A 42 -4.30 -4.36 9.17
N LEU A 43 -3.47 -5.29 8.75
CA LEU A 43 -3.31 -6.57 9.46
C LEU A 43 -2.76 -6.35 10.87
N SER A 44 -1.83 -5.41 11.01
CA SER A 44 -1.29 -5.04 12.31
C SER A 44 -2.36 -4.44 13.23
N LEU A 45 -3.23 -3.60 12.68
CA LEU A 45 -4.35 -3.02 13.44
C LEU A 45 -5.35 -4.08 13.88
N ILE A 46 -5.65 -5.05 13.01
CA ILE A 46 -6.52 -6.16 13.34
C ILE A 46 -5.89 -6.98 14.48
N GLY A 47 -4.59 -7.23 14.39
CA GLY A 47 -3.87 -7.94 15.45
C GLY A 47 -3.95 -7.21 16.79
N ALA A 48 -3.82 -5.89 16.77
CA ALA A 48 -3.95 -5.10 17.99
C ALA A 48 -5.35 -5.20 18.58
N GLY A 49 -6.39 -5.19 17.73
CA GLY A 49 -7.76 -5.35 18.18
C GLY A 49 -7.99 -6.70 18.87
N ILE A 50 -7.41 -7.75 18.32
CA ILE A 50 -7.49 -9.09 18.92
C ILE A 50 -6.75 -9.12 20.26
N LEU A 51 -5.54 -8.57 20.28
CA LEU A 51 -4.69 -8.61 21.48
C LEU A 51 -5.31 -7.87 22.65
N PHE A 52 -5.84 -6.68 22.39
CA PHE A 52 -6.40 -5.82 23.45
C PHE A 52 -7.90 -5.99 23.64
N ASN A 53 -8.52 -6.87 22.85
CA ASN A 53 -9.96 -7.13 22.92
C ASN A 53 -10.78 -5.84 22.84
N THR A 54 -10.46 -5.00 21.86
CA THR A 54 -11.12 -3.72 21.67
C THR A 54 -11.44 -3.51 20.20
N SER A 55 -12.48 -2.72 19.91
CA SER A 55 -12.90 -2.42 18.54
C SER A 55 -12.24 -1.19 17.95
N SER A 56 -11.58 -0.36 18.74
CA SER A 56 -10.97 0.88 18.25
C SER A 56 -9.97 0.67 17.10
N PRO A 57 -9.02 -0.28 17.19
CA PRO A 57 -8.12 -0.54 16.07
C PRO A 57 -8.85 -1.04 14.82
N LEU A 58 -9.96 -1.77 15.00
CA LEU A 58 -10.74 -2.28 13.87
C LEU A 58 -11.45 -1.16 13.14
N VAL A 59 -11.98 -0.18 13.87
CA VAL A 59 -12.59 1.01 13.28
C VAL A 59 -11.55 1.80 12.51
N PHE A 60 -10.36 1.96 13.08
CA PHE A 60 -9.25 2.64 12.41
C PHE A 60 -8.86 1.93 11.12
N ALA A 61 -8.84 0.59 11.15
CA ALA A 61 -8.54 -0.21 9.96
C ALA A 61 -9.53 0.05 8.84
N LEU A 62 -10.82 0.23 9.15
CA LEU A 62 -11.83 0.55 8.14
C LEU A 62 -11.55 1.88 7.47
N PHE A 63 -11.12 2.90 8.22
CA PHE A 63 -10.71 4.18 7.64
C PHE A 63 -9.50 4.01 6.74
N VAL A 64 -8.52 3.23 7.15
CA VAL A 64 -7.32 2.98 6.33
C VAL A 64 -7.69 2.28 5.03
N ILE A 65 -8.62 1.33 5.08
CA ILE A 65 -9.10 0.65 3.88
C ILE A 65 -9.75 1.65 2.93
N ALA A 66 -10.60 2.54 3.43
CA ALA A 66 -11.27 3.55 2.63
C ALA A 66 -10.25 4.49 1.96
N ILE A 67 -9.27 4.95 2.71
CA ILE A 67 -8.20 5.81 2.19
C ILE A 67 -7.40 5.07 1.12
N GLY A 68 -7.08 3.80 1.35
CA GLY A 68 -6.35 2.99 0.40
C GLY A 68 -7.07 2.81 -0.92
N VAL A 69 -8.39 2.61 -0.88
CA VAL A 69 -9.19 2.48 -2.10
C VAL A 69 -9.15 3.79 -2.89
N ILE A 70 -9.31 4.93 -2.21
CA ILE A 70 -9.26 6.24 -2.86
C ILE A 70 -7.88 6.49 -3.47
N GLU A 71 -6.82 6.20 -2.76
CA GLU A 71 -5.45 6.36 -3.25
C GLU A 71 -5.19 5.48 -4.46
N SER A 72 -5.68 4.24 -4.46
CA SER A 72 -5.51 3.32 -5.58
C SER A 72 -6.22 3.85 -6.83
N VAL A 73 -7.43 4.36 -6.69
CA VAL A 73 -8.18 4.91 -7.82
C VAL A 73 -7.44 6.12 -8.41
N ILE A 74 -6.97 7.01 -7.55
CA ILE A 74 -6.23 8.20 -7.99
C ILE A 74 -4.92 7.79 -8.67
N GLY A 75 -4.19 6.86 -8.06
CA GLY A 75 -2.92 6.39 -8.60
C GLY A 75 -3.08 5.72 -9.95
N MET A 76 -4.08 4.87 -10.11
CA MET A 76 -4.33 4.20 -11.38
C MET A 76 -4.77 5.18 -12.45
N SER A 77 -5.58 6.18 -12.09
CA SER A 77 -5.99 7.24 -13.02
C SER A 77 -4.79 8.05 -13.50
N LEU A 78 -3.88 8.38 -12.59
CA LEU A 78 -2.67 9.10 -12.92
C LEU A 78 -1.77 8.28 -13.85
N MET A 79 -1.60 6.99 -13.55
CA MET A 79 -0.80 6.10 -14.39
C MET A 79 -1.39 5.97 -15.78
N ALA A 80 -2.71 5.87 -15.90
CA ALA A 80 -3.39 5.81 -17.19
C ALA A 80 -3.17 7.10 -17.99
N ALA A 81 -3.23 8.25 -17.34
CA ALA A 81 -3.00 9.54 -17.99
C ALA A 81 -1.55 9.65 -18.50
N ILE A 82 -0.59 9.22 -17.69
CA ILE A 82 0.82 9.25 -18.08
C ILE A 82 1.06 8.29 -19.24
N TYR A 83 0.47 7.10 -19.21
CA TYR A 83 0.62 6.13 -20.28
C TYR A 83 0.07 6.66 -21.59
N ARG A 84 -1.10 7.29 -21.57
CA ARG A 84 -1.71 7.83 -22.78
C ARG A 84 -0.88 8.95 -23.38
N LYS A 85 -0.21 9.74 -22.53
CA LYS A 85 0.56 10.89 -23.00
C LYS A 85 1.96 10.48 -23.48
N TYR A 86 2.61 9.55 -22.81
CA TYR A 86 4.02 9.22 -23.04
C TYR A 86 4.26 7.80 -23.50
N GLY A 87 3.26 6.94 -23.48
CA GLY A 87 3.37 5.55 -23.92
C GLY A 87 4.06 4.62 -22.95
N LYS A 88 4.41 5.08 -21.74
CA LYS A 88 5.03 4.24 -20.74
C LYS A 88 4.79 4.80 -19.33
N ILE A 89 4.89 3.92 -18.33
CA ILE A 89 4.68 4.26 -16.93
C ILE A 89 5.99 4.02 -16.18
N SER A 90 6.78 5.07 -16.00
CA SER A 90 8.09 4.99 -15.35
C SER A 90 8.23 6.11 -14.33
N ILE A 91 8.86 5.80 -13.20
CA ILE A 91 9.15 6.80 -12.16
C ILE A 91 10.09 7.87 -12.70
N SER A 92 11.07 7.47 -13.51
CA SER A 92 11.99 8.44 -14.13
C SER A 92 11.26 9.40 -15.06
N LEU A 93 10.23 8.90 -15.76
CA LEU A 93 9.42 9.74 -16.64
C LEU A 93 8.62 10.76 -15.83
N ILE A 94 8.10 10.37 -14.69
CA ILE A 94 7.37 11.27 -13.79
C ILE A 94 8.30 12.40 -13.33
N LYS A 95 9.52 12.08 -13.00
CA LYS A 95 10.52 13.10 -12.63
C LYS A 95 10.82 14.06 -13.75
N GLU A 96 10.92 13.58 -14.98
CA GLU A 96 11.13 14.43 -16.16
C GLU A 96 9.96 15.38 -16.38
N ILE A 97 8.73 14.89 -16.22
CA ILE A 97 7.54 15.73 -16.38
C ILE A 97 7.54 16.86 -15.35
N LYS A 98 7.98 16.58 -14.14
CA LYS A 98 7.98 17.56 -13.06
C LYS A 98 8.97 18.70 -13.31
N TRP A 99 10.04 18.43 -13.99
CA TRP A 99 11.10 19.39 -14.26
C TRP A 99 11.12 19.84 -15.72
#